data_00596addbee9d95f7dd77b8bedb465c2
#
_entry.id   00596addbee9d95f7dd77b8bedb465c2
#
_cell.length_a   1.000
_cell.length_b   1.000
_cell.length_c   1.000
_cell.angle_alpha   90.00
_cell.angle_beta   90.00
_cell.angle_gamma   90.00
#
_symmetry.space_group_name_H-M   'P 1'
#
loop_
_entity.id
_entity.type
_entity.pdbx_description
1 polymer ?
#
loop_
_entity_poly.entity_id
_entity_poly.type
_entity_poly.pdbx_seq_one_letter_code
_entity_poly.pdbx_strand_id
1 'polypeptide(L)'
;MTTVVAAVIERGGRVLVGQRKPGGQHPLKWEFPGGKVEAEEKPEAALVRELDEELGVKARIAGEITRYEFQYPGRARILLIFYRVVEFDGEPRNLDFEQLRWVAREELPQLDFLEGDVDFVREFVGRRKRLPHL
;
A
#
# COMPACT_ATOMS: atom_id res chain seq x y z
N MET A 1 -9.26 -13.16 12.13
CA MET A 1 -9.40 -12.13 11.07
C MET A 1 -8.10 -12.04 10.30
N THR A 2 -8.18 -12.00 8.97
CA THR A 2 -6.98 -11.85 8.13
C THR A 2 -6.44 -10.44 8.26
N THR A 3 -5.13 -10.31 8.43
CA THR A 3 -4.45 -9.02 8.44
C THR A 3 -3.77 -8.82 7.09
N VAL A 4 -3.95 -7.63 6.52
CA VAL A 4 -3.34 -7.23 5.25
C VAL A 4 -2.47 -6.00 5.52
N VAL A 5 -1.23 -6.04 5.08
CA VAL A 5 -0.28 -4.95 5.25
C VAL A 5 -0.03 -4.26 3.92
N ALA A 6 0.15 -2.95 3.96
CA ALA A 6 0.37 -2.15 2.75
C ALA A 6 1.45 -1.11 3.03
N ALA A 7 2.27 -0.83 2.03
CA ALA A 7 3.38 0.11 2.15
C ALA A 7 3.09 1.41 1.41
N VAL A 8 3.24 2.52 2.12
CA VAL A 8 3.28 3.84 1.51
C VAL A 8 4.76 4.17 1.31
N ILE A 9 5.25 3.89 0.11
CA ILE A 9 6.65 4.07 -0.25
C ILE A 9 6.82 5.45 -0.87
N GLU A 10 7.55 6.30 -0.18
CA GLU A 10 7.70 7.70 -0.59
C GLU A 10 9.12 7.99 -1.08
N ARG A 11 9.20 8.73 -2.19
CA ARG A 11 10.48 9.19 -2.73
C ARG A 11 10.23 10.45 -3.56
N GLY A 12 10.90 11.54 -3.21
CA GLY A 12 10.79 12.79 -3.97
C GLY A 12 9.39 13.36 -4.08
N GLY A 13 8.57 13.24 -3.03
CA GLY A 13 7.20 13.76 -3.02
C GLY A 13 6.21 12.88 -3.78
N ARG A 14 6.63 11.68 -4.20
CA ARG A 14 5.79 10.74 -4.92
C ARG A 14 5.64 9.45 -4.13
N VAL A 15 4.57 8.74 -4.43
CA VAL A 15 4.22 7.47 -3.77
C VAL A 15 4.17 6.38 -4.83
N LEU A 16 4.73 5.22 -4.51
CA LEU A 16 4.73 4.08 -5.42
C LEU A 16 3.44 3.29 -5.30
N VAL A 17 2.73 3.12 -6.41
CA VAL A 17 1.48 2.36 -6.45
C VAL A 17 1.50 1.37 -7.60
N GLY A 18 0.80 0.26 -7.44
CA GLY A 18 0.69 -0.77 -8.45
C GLY A 18 -0.74 -0.98 -8.89
N GLN A 19 -0.92 -1.33 -10.15
CA GLN A 19 -2.21 -1.68 -10.71
C GLN A 19 -2.31 -3.19 -10.81
N ARG A 20 -3.40 -3.74 -10.31
CA ARG A 20 -3.65 -5.18 -10.34
C ARG A 20 -3.89 -5.66 -11.76
N LYS A 21 -3.48 -6.89 -12.04
CA LYS A 21 -3.65 -7.49 -13.36
C LYS A 21 -5.12 -7.74 -13.68
N PRO A 22 -5.48 -7.78 -14.98
CA PRO A 22 -6.89 -7.93 -15.36
C PRO A 22 -7.48 -9.31 -15.07
N GLY A 23 -6.66 -10.36 -14.91
CA GLY A 23 -7.14 -11.72 -14.73
C GLY A 23 -7.40 -12.15 -13.30
N GLY A 24 -7.16 -11.31 -12.31
CA GLY A 24 -7.31 -11.66 -10.90
C GLY A 24 -8.52 -11.03 -10.25
N GLN A 25 -8.52 -11.04 -8.91
CA GLN A 25 -9.55 -10.35 -8.13
C GLN A 25 -9.32 -8.84 -8.20
N HIS A 26 -10.41 -8.06 -8.21
CA HIS A 26 -10.37 -6.60 -8.28
C HIS A 26 -9.50 -6.14 -9.46
N PRO A 27 -9.82 -6.58 -10.69
CA PRO A 27 -8.97 -6.31 -11.84
C PRO A 27 -8.78 -4.83 -12.09
N LEU A 28 -7.54 -4.46 -12.46
CA LEU A 28 -7.14 -3.11 -12.83
C LEU A 28 -7.29 -2.03 -11.75
N LYS A 29 -7.61 -2.44 -10.52
CA LYS A 29 -7.62 -1.51 -9.40
C LYS A 29 -6.19 -1.18 -8.98
N TRP A 30 -5.99 0.04 -8.52
CA TRP A 30 -4.71 0.46 -7.98
C TRP A 30 -4.62 0.13 -6.49
N GLU A 31 -3.41 -0.10 -6.01
CA GLU A 31 -3.19 -0.44 -4.60
C GLU A 31 -1.78 -0.06 -4.17
N PHE A 32 -1.59 0.03 -2.86
CA PHE A 32 -0.26 0.14 -2.30
C PHE A 32 0.34 -1.27 -2.22
N PRO A 33 1.62 -1.45 -2.55
CA PRO A 33 2.24 -2.77 -2.47
C PRO A 33 2.15 -3.37 -1.06
N GLY A 34 1.96 -4.68 -1.00
CA GLY A 34 1.82 -5.39 0.27
C GLY A 34 1.09 -6.70 0.08
N GLY A 35 0.50 -7.22 1.15
CA GLY A 35 -0.22 -8.48 1.06
C GLY A 35 -0.64 -9.02 2.43
N LYS A 36 -1.03 -10.29 2.44
CA LYS A 36 -1.54 -10.94 3.65
C LYS A 36 -0.42 -11.33 4.58
N VAL A 37 -0.66 -11.14 5.87
CA VAL A 37 0.22 -11.64 6.93
C VAL A 37 -0.06 -13.12 7.10
N GLU A 38 0.98 -13.94 7.06
CA GLU A 38 0.86 -15.38 7.23
C GLU A 38 0.82 -15.76 8.70
N ALA A 39 0.42 -17.00 9.00
CA ALA A 39 0.37 -17.50 10.37
C ALA A 39 1.75 -17.34 11.05
N GLU A 40 1.73 -16.86 12.27
CA GLU A 40 2.93 -16.67 13.10
C GLU A 40 3.92 -15.63 12.56
N GLU A 41 3.57 -14.91 11.52
CA GLU A 41 4.39 -13.85 10.96
C GLU A 41 3.99 -12.52 11.59
N LYS A 42 4.98 -11.69 11.91
CA LYS A 42 4.70 -10.33 12.38
C LYS A 42 4.30 -9.46 11.18
N PRO A 43 3.38 -8.51 11.34
CA PRO A 43 2.94 -7.67 10.23
C PRO A 43 4.07 -6.96 9.50
N GLU A 44 5.04 -6.40 10.23
CA GLU A 44 6.16 -5.70 9.59
C GLU A 44 7.05 -6.66 8.79
N ALA A 45 7.27 -7.88 9.31
CA ALA A 45 8.04 -8.90 8.60
C ALA A 45 7.31 -9.33 7.33
N ALA A 46 5.98 -9.45 7.40
CA ALA A 46 5.16 -9.77 6.24
C ALA A 46 5.33 -8.71 5.15
N LEU A 47 5.33 -7.43 5.54
CA LEU A 47 5.48 -6.35 4.58
C LEU A 47 6.85 -6.39 3.92
N VAL A 48 7.92 -6.60 4.70
CA VAL A 48 9.27 -6.73 4.14
C VAL A 48 9.32 -7.86 3.11
N ARG A 49 8.73 -9.01 3.42
CA ARG A 49 8.67 -10.16 2.54
C ARG A 49 7.89 -9.84 1.25
N GLU A 50 6.71 -9.24 1.39
CA GLU A 50 5.86 -8.89 0.24
C GLU A 50 6.56 -7.90 -0.69
N LEU A 51 7.24 -6.89 -0.14
CA LEU A 51 7.94 -5.91 -0.97
C LEU A 51 9.12 -6.53 -1.71
N ASP A 52 9.79 -7.50 -1.10
CA ASP A 52 10.83 -8.24 -1.80
C ASP A 52 10.25 -9.06 -2.96
N GLU A 53 9.13 -9.73 -2.72
CA GLU A 53 8.46 -10.55 -3.75
C GLU A 53 7.91 -9.70 -4.89
N GLU A 54 7.29 -8.58 -4.59
CA GLU A 54 6.59 -7.76 -5.59
C GLU A 54 7.48 -6.76 -6.31
N LEU A 55 8.49 -6.25 -5.63
CA LEU A 55 9.30 -5.14 -6.11
C LEU A 55 10.80 -5.43 -6.14
N GLY A 56 11.25 -6.50 -5.53
CA GLY A 56 12.66 -6.85 -5.47
C GLY A 56 13.50 -5.92 -4.59
N VAL A 57 12.89 -5.29 -3.60
CA VAL A 57 13.59 -4.37 -2.70
C VAL A 57 13.67 -4.91 -1.29
N LYS A 58 14.69 -4.52 -0.55
CA LYS A 58 14.83 -4.79 0.88
C LYS A 58 14.41 -3.54 1.63
N ALA A 59 13.18 -3.54 2.12
CA ALA A 59 12.58 -2.36 2.73
C ALA A 59 12.85 -2.28 4.24
N ARG A 60 12.93 -1.05 4.74
CA ARG A 60 12.95 -0.76 6.17
C ARG A 60 11.67 -0.04 6.52
N ILE A 61 10.94 -0.59 7.49
CA ILE A 61 9.64 -0.05 7.88
C ILE A 61 9.88 1.11 8.85
N ALA A 62 9.45 2.31 8.47
CA ALA A 62 9.64 3.49 9.30
C ALA A 62 8.63 3.57 10.44
N GLY A 63 7.40 3.08 10.21
CA GLY A 63 6.38 3.07 11.23
C GLY A 63 4.99 2.88 10.66
N GLU A 64 4.05 2.61 11.55
CA GLU A 64 2.64 2.46 11.17
C GLU A 64 2.02 3.84 11.01
N ILE A 65 1.28 4.03 9.90
CA ILE A 65 0.54 5.27 9.65
C ILE A 65 -0.83 5.17 10.28
N THR A 66 -1.57 4.11 9.94
CA THR A 66 -2.91 3.87 10.47
C THR A 66 -3.31 2.42 10.23
N ARG A 67 -4.38 2.01 10.91
CA ARG A 67 -5.01 0.71 10.69
C ARG A 67 -6.51 0.84 10.86
N TYR A 68 -7.24 0.04 10.08
CA TYR A 68 -8.69 -0.05 10.27
C TYR A 68 -9.19 -1.36 9.67
N GLU A 69 -10.40 -1.75 10.08
CA GLU A 69 -11.07 -2.93 9.55
C GLU A 69 -11.86 -2.55 8.31
N PHE A 70 -11.92 -3.46 7.37
CA PHE A 70 -12.69 -3.29 6.16
C PHE A 70 -13.32 -4.61 5.75
N GLN A 71 -14.48 -4.55 5.11
CA GLN A 71 -15.15 -5.75 4.64
C GLN A 71 -15.62 -5.55 3.20
N TYR A 72 -15.06 -6.37 2.30
CA TYR A 72 -15.55 -6.41 0.92
C TYR A 72 -16.87 -7.17 0.89
N PRO A 73 -17.80 -6.80 0.00
CA PRO A 73 -19.08 -7.51 -0.10
C PRO A 73 -18.89 -9.01 -0.29
N GLY A 74 -19.62 -9.80 0.53
CA GLY A 74 -19.56 -11.26 0.45
C GLY A 74 -18.30 -11.90 1.00
N ARG A 75 -17.43 -11.13 1.68
CA ARG A 75 -16.18 -11.65 2.23
C ARG A 75 -16.08 -11.39 3.72
N ALA A 76 -15.16 -12.11 4.37
CA ALA A 76 -14.88 -11.88 5.78
C ALA A 76 -14.18 -10.54 5.98
N ARG A 77 -14.38 -9.94 7.16
CA ARG A 77 -13.73 -8.69 7.55
C ARG A 77 -12.22 -8.89 7.64
N ILE A 78 -11.47 -7.88 7.22
CA ILE A 78 -10.01 -7.89 7.27
C ILE A 78 -9.52 -6.70 8.09
N LEU A 79 -8.29 -6.81 8.61
CA LEU A 79 -7.60 -5.70 9.25
C LEU A 79 -6.57 -5.18 8.26
N LEU A 80 -6.66 -3.91 7.89
CA LEU A 80 -5.69 -3.25 7.01
C LEU A 80 -4.74 -2.42 7.86
N ILE A 81 -3.43 -2.59 7.64
CA ILE A 81 -2.41 -1.79 8.32
C ILE A 81 -1.53 -1.14 7.26
N PHE A 82 -1.43 0.18 7.31
CA PHE A 82 -0.62 0.96 6.37
C PHE A 82 0.65 1.40 7.06
N TYR A 83 1.80 1.12 6.44
CA TYR A 83 3.12 1.45 6.97
C TYR A 83 3.86 2.41 6.07
N ARG A 84 4.66 3.25 6.68
CA ARG A 84 5.51 4.18 5.96
C ARG A 84 6.84 3.52 5.66
N VAL A 85 7.30 3.63 4.41
CA VAL A 85 8.58 3.10 3.95
C VAL A 85 9.29 4.20 3.18
N VAL A 86 10.42 4.67 3.70
CA VAL A 86 11.21 5.73 3.06
C VAL A 86 12.62 5.28 2.70
N GLU A 87 13.06 4.13 3.25
CA GLU A 87 14.38 3.56 2.98
C GLU A 87 14.24 2.14 2.46
N PHE A 88 14.94 1.84 1.39
CA PHE A 88 14.98 0.50 0.84
C PHE A 88 16.25 0.34 0.00
N ASP A 89 16.76 -0.89 -0.07
CA ASP A 89 17.89 -1.23 -0.91
C ASP A 89 17.36 -1.83 -2.21
N GLY A 90 17.91 -1.37 -3.32
CA GLY A 90 17.49 -1.78 -4.65
C GLY A 90 16.55 -0.78 -5.30
N GLU A 91 16.44 -0.83 -6.60
CA GLU A 91 15.46 -0.02 -7.34
C GLU A 91 14.19 -0.86 -7.52
N PRO A 92 13.01 -0.34 -7.15
CA PRO A 92 11.79 -1.11 -7.31
C PRO A 92 11.56 -1.54 -8.75
N ARG A 93 11.25 -2.84 -8.92
CA ARG A 93 10.95 -3.44 -10.21
C ARG A 93 9.53 -3.98 -10.18
N ASN A 94 8.87 -3.96 -11.33
CA ASN A 94 7.52 -4.52 -11.42
C ASN A 94 7.60 -6.03 -11.61
N LEU A 95 7.45 -6.78 -10.52
CA LEU A 95 7.47 -8.23 -10.54
C LEU A 95 6.08 -8.87 -10.43
N ASP A 96 5.04 -8.07 -10.20
CA ASP A 96 3.71 -8.63 -9.88
C ASP A 96 2.52 -7.84 -10.44
N PHE A 97 2.69 -6.61 -10.86
CA PHE A 97 1.59 -5.73 -11.24
C PHE A 97 1.43 -5.59 -12.75
N GLU A 98 0.25 -5.15 -13.19
CA GLU A 98 0.02 -4.75 -14.56
C GLU A 98 0.89 -3.53 -14.90
N GLN A 99 0.88 -2.53 -14.00
CA GLN A 99 1.80 -1.39 -14.08
C GLN A 99 2.21 -0.96 -12.67
N LEU A 100 3.36 -0.30 -12.60
CA LEU A 100 3.90 0.26 -11.38
C LEU A 100 4.22 1.71 -11.67
N ARG A 101 3.74 2.64 -10.82
CA ARG A 101 3.92 4.08 -11.07
C ARG A 101 4.26 4.83 -9.79
N TRP A 102 5.12 5.83 -9.95
CA TRP A 102 5.34 6.85 -8.92
C TRP A 102 4.34 7.97 -9.19
N VAL A 103 3.49 8.27 -8.23
CA VAL A 103 2.39 9.22 -8.38
C VAL A 103 2.51 10.31 -7.32
N ALA A 104 2.35 11.56 -7.70
CA ALA A 104 2.34 12.65 -6.73
C ALA A 104 1.21 12.41 -5.73
N ARG A 105 1.46 12.72 -4.48
CA ARG A 105 0.51 12.47 -3.38
C ARG A 105 -0.87 13.06 -3.68
N GLU A 106 -0.90 14.26 -4.22
CA GLU A 106 -2.15 14.97 -4.53
C GLU A 106 -2.95 14.31 -5.66
N GLU A 107 -2.29 13.51 -6.49
CA GLU A 107 -2.93 12.83 -7.61
C GLU A 107 -3.51 11.46 -7.24
N LEU A 108 -3.19 10.93 -6.05
CA LEU A 108 -3.69 9.62 -5.64
C LEU A 108 -5.21 9.48 -5.74
N PRO A 109 -6.02 10.49 -5.35
CA PRO A 109 -7.47 10.34 -5.44
C PRO A 109 -8.01 10.20 -6.86
N GLN A 110 -7.20 10.47 -7.88
CA GLN A 110 -7.62 10.33 -9.28
C GLN A 110 -7.51 8.89 -9.78
N LEU A 111 -6.82 8.03 -9.04
CA LEU A 111 -6.68 6.63 -9.41
C LEU A 111 -7.83 5.80 -8.84
N ASP A 112 -8.20 4.76 -9.58
CA ASP A 112 -9.27 3.84 -9.16
C ASP A 112 -8.72 2.79 -8.19
N PHE A 113 -8.61 3.18 -6.91
CA PHE A 113 -8.06 2.33 -5.87
C PHE A 113 -9.01 1.21 -5.46
N LEU A 114 -8.44 0.12 -4.94
CA LEU A 114 -9.20 -0.88 -4.19
C LEU A 114 -10.08 -0.17 -3.17
N GLU A 115 -11.31 -0.62 -3.03
CA GLU A 115 -12.27 0.01 -2.11
C GLU A 115 -11.72 0.11 -0.68
N GLY A 116 -11.01 -0.92 -0.23
CA GLY A 116 -10.42 -0.91 1.11
C GLY A 116 -9.37 0.18 1.32
N ASP A 117 -8.76 0.67 0.24
CA ASP A 117 -7.73 1.70 0.32
C ASP A 117 -8.27 3.11 0.15
N VAL A 118 -9.52 3.26 -0.32
CA VAL A 118 -10.08 4.58 -0.64
C VAL A 118 -10.10 5.52 0.56
N ASP A 119 -10.55 5.02 1.72
CA ASP A 119 -10.61 5.85 2.92
C ASP A 119 -9.23 6.28 3.38
N PHE A 120 -8.25 5.38 3.27
CA PHE A 120 -6.86 5.74 3.57
C PHE A 120 -6.35 6.84 2.65
N VAL A 121 -6.57 6.72 1.35
CA VAL A 121 -6.11 7.71 0.38
C VAL A 121 -6.69 9.08 0.71
N ARG A 122 -7.99 9.14 0.99
CA ARG A 122 -8.68 10.38 1.33
C ARG A 122 -8.08 11.03 2.59
N GLU A 123 -7.88 10.23 3.62
CA GLU A 123 -7.31 10.70 4.87
C GLU A 123 -5.85 11.15 4.71
N PHE A 124 -5.08 10.39 3.98
CA PHE A 124 -3.66 10.64 3.75
C PHE A 124 -3.44 11.97 3.02
N VAL A 125 -4.19 12.21 1.96
CA VAL A 125 -4.12 13.47 1.21
C VAL A 125 -4.66 14.63 2.05
N GLY A 126 -5.74 14.39 2.81
CA GLY A 126 -6.34 15.39 3.68
C GLY A 126 -5.42 15.84 4.82
N ARG A 127 -4.64 14.91 5.39
CA ARG A 127 -3.66 15.24 6.43
C ARG A 127 -2.65 16.26 5.94
N ARG A 128 -2.13 16.07 4.74
CA ARG A 128 -1.14 16.96 4.17
C ARG A 128 -1.69 18.37 4.03
N LYS A 129 -2.95 18.49 3.60
CA LYS A 129 -3.61 19.78 3.43
C LYS A 129 -3.88 20.48 4.75
N ARG A 130 -4.08 19.71 5.84
CA ARG A 130 -4.40 20.26 7.15
C ARG A 130 -3.19 20.58 8.00
N LEU A 131 -1.99 20.15 7.59
CA LEU A 131 -0.79 20.46 8.33
C LEU A 131 -0.54 21.96 8.24
N PRO A 132 -0.26 22.62 9.39
CA PRO A 132 0.04 24.03 9.37
C PRO A 132 1.33 24.29 8.62
N HIS A 133 1.38 25.39 7.92
CA HIS A 133 2.60 25.83 7.26
C HIS A 133 3.48 26.49 8.30
N LEU A 134 4.63 25.93 8.48
CA LEU A 134 5.60 26.43 9.44
C LEU A 134 6.58 27.37 8.76
#